data_77d21c0dd42e4a0799a5fff360e71c55
#
_entry.id   77d21c0dd42e4a0799a5fff360e71c55
#
_cell.length_a   1.000
_cell.length_b   1.000
_cell.length_c   1.000
_cell.angle_alpha   90.00
_cell.angle_beta   90.00
_cell.angle_gamma   90.00
#
_symmetry.space_group_name_H-M   'P 1'
#
loop_
_entity.id
_entity.type
_entity.pdbx_description
1 polymer ?
#
loop_
_entity_poly.entity_id
_entity_poly.type
_entity_poly.pdbx_seq_one_letter_code
_entity_poly.pdbx_strand_id
1 'polypeptide(L)'
;MKKLDGNHAIKTISIAVLSIVVIVKIIAIFIKIDEYKRSFFTIDVKFKTNDVVKLYNKLPVSDTIGKGYSGSGIEKGIIEYKEFTVTNPNDKKIKYEISVKRMYSTTKDMRSNYVNLYLTDENDKPVKGFDKKKIVSYYDLVSLNDDPGSRFLYSDYLDPGVSKTFILRSWVADTYILSNIYI
;
A
#
# COMPACT_ATOMS: atom_id res chain seq x y z
N MET A 1 2.05 48.34 -58.06
CA MET A 1 2.33 47.11 -57.30
C MET A 1 3.64 47.27 -56.55
N LYS A 2 3.63 47.42 -55.20
CA LYS A 2 4.85 47.46 -54.36
C LYS A 2 5.40 46.03 -54.29
N LYS A 3 6.62 45.79 -54.84
CA LYS A 3 7.35 44.54 -54.58
C LYS A 3 7.60 44.43 -53.09
N LEU A 4 7.00 43.47 -52.42
CA LEU A 4 7.41 43.09 -51.06
C LEU A 4 8.85 42.66 -51.11
N ASP A 5 9.69 43.35 -50.33
CA ASP A 5 11.12 43.07 -50.22
C ASP A 5 11.30 41.68 -49.60
N GLY A 6 11.81 40.73 -50.38
CA GLY A 6 11.94 39.31 -49.95
C GLY A 6 12.70 39.12 -48.67
N ASN A 7 13.57 40.03 -48.30
CA ASN A 7 14.31 40.03 -47.02
C ASN A 7 13.41 40.27 -45.79
N HIS A 8 12.34 41.08 -45.92
CA HIS A 8 11.40 41.31 -44.83
C HIS A 8 10.50 40.09 -44.60
N ALA A 9 10.06 39.43 -45.68
CA ALA A 9 9.24 38.23 -45.59
C ALA A 9 10.00 37.06 -44.92
N ILE A 10 11.27 36.85 -45.30
CA ILE A 10 12.12 35.81 -44.72
C ILE A 10 12.37 36.06 -43.21
N LYS A 11 12.67 37.30 -42.80
CA LYS A 11 12.86 37.66 -41.39
C LYS A 11 11.60 37.43 -40.58
N THR A 12 10.44 37.81 -41.08
CA THR A 12 9.14 37.63 -40.39
C THR A 12 8.80 36.15 -40.21
N ILE A 13 9.04 35.31 -41.24
CA ILE A 13 8.82 33.87 -41.17
C ILE A 13 9.78 33.24 -40.17
N SER A 14 11.06 33.63 -40.16
CA SER A 14 12.07 33.11 -39.24
C SER A 14 11.71 33.43 -37.76
N ILE A 15 11.23 34.63 -37.47
CA ILE A 15 10.78 35.04 -36.14
C ILE A 15 9.55 34.23 -35.72
N ALA A 16 8.57 34.03 -36.59
CA ALA A 16 7.37 33.26 -36.31
C ALA A 16 7.70 31.78 -36.01
N VAL A 17 8.57 31.15 -36.78
CA VAL A 17 9.04 29.78 -36.57
C VAL A 17 9.79 29.65 -35.25
N LEU A 18 10.68 30.59 -34.94
CA LEU A 18 11.44 30.62 -33.67
C LEU A 18 10.48 30.74 -32.48
N SER A 19 9.47 31.60 -32.56
CA SER A 19 8.43 31.78 -31.51
C SER A 19 7.65 30.50 -31.28
N ILE A 20 7.25 29.78 -32.30
CA ILE A 20 6.54 28.52 -32.19
C ILE A 20 7.41 27.47 -31.50
N VAL A 21 8.67 27.35 -31.85
CA VAL A 21 9.63 26.41 -31.24
C VAL A 21 9.81 26.71 -29.77
N VAL A 22 9.89 27.98 -29.37
CA VAL A 22 10.01 28.38 -27.95
C VAL A 22 8.74 28.02 -27.18
N ILE A 23 7.55 28.29 -27.72
CA ILE A 23 6.27 27.96 -27.09
C ILE A 23 6.16 26.44 -26.91
N VAL A 24 6.46 25.63 -27.90
CA VAL A 24 6.43 24.16 -27.81
C VAL A 24 7.39 23.65 -26.72
N LYS A 25 8.60 24.21 -26.61
CA LYS A 25 9.53 23.85 -25.53
C LYS A 25 9.02 24.23 -24.16
N ILE A 26 8.39 25.40 -23.99
CA ILE A 26 7.80 25.84 -22.73
C ILE A 26 6.67 24.87 -22.33
N ILE A 27 5.79 24.52 -23.25
CA ILE A 27 4.69 23.56 -22.99
C ILE A 27 5.28 22.19 -22.58
N ALA A 28 6.32 21.70 -23.28
CA ALA A 28 6.97 20.44 -22.95
C ALA A 28 7.62 20.45 -21.55
N ILE A 29 8.18 21.59 -21.13
CA ILE A 29 8.72 21.77 -19.77
C ILE A 29 7.60 21.74 -18.73
N PHE A 30 6.46 22.40 -18.98
CA PHE A 30 5.32 22.36 -18.07
C PHE A 30 4.73 20.95 -17.93
N ILE A 31 4.62 20.19 -19.03
CA ILE A 31 4.17 18.79 -19.00
C ILE A 31 5.15 17.94 -18.17
N LYS A 32 6.47 18.07 -18.37
CA LYS A 32 7.48 17.36 -17.58
C LYS A 32 7.45 17.74 -16.10
N ILE A 33 7.24 19.00 -15.78
CA ILE A 33 7.09 19.46 -14.37
C ILE A 33 5.84 18.86 -13.75
N ASP A 34 4.74 18.76 -14.46
CA ASP A 34 3.50 18.16 -13.95
C ASP A 34 3.65 16.64 -13.78
N GLU A 35 4.29 15.94 -14.71
CA GLU A 35 4.66 14.53 -14.57
C GLU A 35 5.62 14.30 -13.40
N TYR A 36 6.64 15.16 -13.24
CA TYR A 36 7.55 15.12 -12.11
C TYR A 36 6.84 15.35 -10.78
N LYS A 37 5.92 16.31 -10.69
CA LYS A 37 5.09 16.54 -9.50
C LYS A 37 4.16 15.36 -9.20
N ARG A 38 3.62 14.68 -10.22
CA ARG A 38 2.78 13.48 -10.03
C ARG A 38 3.57 12.29 -9.50
N SER A 39 4.88 12.19 -9.80
CA SER A 39 5.74 11.11 -9.32
C SER A 39 6.16 11.26 -7.85
N PHE A 40 5.84 12.37 -7.19
CA PHE A 40 6.22 12.67 -5.79
C PHE A 40 5.04 12.65 -4.81
N PHE A 41 3.96 11.97 -5.12
CA PHE A 41 2.95 11.71 -4.09
C PHE A 41 3.52 10.70 -3.09
N THR A 42 3.76 11.16 -1.88
CA THR A 42 4.21 10.34 -0.78
C THR A 42 3.04 10.02 0.13
N ILE A 43 3.09 8.85 0.76
CA ILE A 43 2.22 8.48 1.87
C ILE A 43 3.09 8.34 3.10
N ASP A 44 2.73 9.03 4.17
CA ASP A 44 3.38 8.84 5.46
C ASP A 44 2.72 7.67 6.18
N VAL A 45 3.54 6.70 6.60
CA VAL A 45 3.08 5.57 7.40
C VAL A 45 3.84 5.55 8.73
N LYS A 46 3.10 5.64 9.83
CA LYS A 46 3.65 5.56 11.19
C LYS A 46 3.16 4.31 11.88
N PHE A 47 4.07 3.42 12.25
CA PHE A 47 3.79 2.27 13.08
C PHE A 47 3.99 2.63 14.56
N LYS A 48 3.07 2.19 15.42
CA LYS A 48 3.18 2.35 16.87
C LYS A 48 4.34 1.53 17.45
N THR A 49 4.66 0.42 16.78
CA THR A 49 5.81 -0.44 17.08
C THR A 49 6.71 -0.55 15.84
N ASN A 50 7.13 -1.74 15.46
CA ASN A 50 7.78 -2.00 14.18
C ASN A 50 6.77 -2.51 13.14
N ASP A 51 7.14 -2.46 11.87
CA ASP A 51 6.37 -2.91 10.72
C ASP A 51 6.47 -4.42 10.44
N VAL A 52 7.25 -5.16 11.24
CA VAL A 52 7.51 -6.58 11.03
C VAL A 52 6.57 -7.44 11.88
N VAL A 53 5.86 -8.37 11.23
CA VAL A 53 5.06 -9.44 11.84
C VAL A 53 5.94 -10.67 12.02
N LYS A 54 6.07 -11.20 13.25
CA LYS A 54 6.92 -12.34 13.59
C LYS A 54 6.09 -13.51 14.09
N LEU A 55 5.81 -14.48 13.25
CA LEU A 55 4.97 -15.64 13.57
C LEU A 55 5.75 -16.94 13.81
N TYR A 56 7.07 -16.92 13.74
CA TYR A 56 7.87 -18.12 14.05
C TYR A 56 7.81 -18.45 15.54
N ASN A 57 7.75 -19.74 15.86
CA ASN A 57 7.65 -20.27 17.24
C ASN A 57 6.42 -19.75 18.02
N LYS A 58 5.35 -19.37 17.32
CA LYS A 58 4.09 -18.98 17.95
C LYS A 58 3.18 -20.19 18.12
N LEU A 59 2.45 -20.21 19.23
CA LEU A 59 1.40 -21.19 19.45
C LEU A 59 0.19 -20.90 18.56
N PRO A 60 -0.44 -21.92 17.98
CA PRO A 60 -1.69 -21.76 17.27
C PRO A 60 -2.82 -21.34 18.22
N VAL A 61 -3.70 -20.46 17.73
CA VAL A 61 -4.88 -19.98 18.46
C VAL A 61 -6.11 -20.00 17.58
N SER A 62 -7.28 -20.11 18.22
CA SER A 62 -8.55 -20.05 17.50
C SER A 62 -8.79 -18.67 16.90
N ASP A 63 -9.60 -18.65 15.86
CA ASP A 63 -9.96 -17.42 15.15
C ASP A 63 -10.70 -16.43 16.02
N THR A 64 -11.49 -16.91 16.99
CA THR A 64 -12.18 -16.04 17.96
C THR A 64 -11.20 -15.29 18.83
N ILE A 65 -10.16 -15.95 19.32
CA ILE A 65 -9.10 -15.35 20.13
C ILE A 65 -8.28 -14.39 19.25
N GLY A 66 -7.86 -14.83 18.05
CA GLY A 66 -7.08 -14.03 17.13
C GLY A 66 -7.75 -12.70 16.77
N LYS A 67 -9.02 -12.72 16.41
CA LYS A 67 -9.80 -11.51 16.08
C LYS A 67 -10.04 -10.60 17.29
N GLY A 68 -10.33 -11.19 18.45
CA GLY A 68 -10.65 -10.42 19.65
C GLY A 68 -9.46 -9.82 20.38
N TYR A 69 -8.24 -10.12 19.95
CA TYR A 69 -7.04 -9.66 20.64
C TYR A 69 -6.87 -8.13 20.59
N SER A 70 -6.74 -7.49 21.74
CA SER A 70 -6.65 -6.03 21.92
C SER A 70 -5.22 -5.49 22.07
N GLY A 71 -4.21 -6.33 21.83
CA GLY A 71 -2.79 -5.94 21.97
C GLY A 71 -2.23 -6.13 23.38
N SER A 72 -3.00 -6.66 24.32
CA SER A 72 -2.61 -6.90 25.72
C SER A 72 -3.19 -8.22 26.24
N GLY A 73 -2.71 -8.67 27.39
CA GLY A 73 -3.18 -9.92 28.02
C GLY A 73 -2.25 -11.12 27.80
N ILE A 74 -2.76 -12.31 28.10
CA ILE A 74 -1.99 -13.57 28.08
C ILE A 74 -1.58 -13.99 26.66
N GLU A 75 -2.29 -13.54 25.64
CA GLU A 75 -2.01 -13.79 24.23
C GLU A 75 -0.86 -12.90 23.68
N LYS A 76 -0.34 -12.00 24.52
CA LYS A 76 0.80 -11.16 24.16
C LYS A 76 2.01 -12.03 23.79
N GLY A 77 2.52 -11.82 22.59
CA GLY A 77 3.62 -12.64 22.07
C GLY A 77 3.16 -13.89 21.32
N ILE A 78 1.88 -14.28 21.37
CA ILE A 78 1.30 -15.34 20.55
C ILE A 78 0.67 -14.75 19.30
N ILE A 79 -0.12 -13.68 19.46
CA ILE A 79 -0.76 -12.94 18.37
C ILE A 79 0.05 -11.68 18.11
N GLU A 80 0.35 -11.42 16.85
CA GLU A 80 0.95 -10.16 16.43
C GLU A 80 -0.15 -9.10 16.26
N TYR A 81 0.07 -7.96 16.89
CA TYR A 81 -0.82 -6.79 16.87
C TYR A 81 -0.04 -5.59 16.38
N LYS A 82 -0.42 -5.06 15.23
CA LYS A 82 0.24 -3.92 14.60
C LYS A 82 -0.75 -2.80 14.39
N GLU A 83 -0.56 -1.72 15.12
CA GLU A 83 -1.30 -0.47 14.94
C GLU A 83 -0.45 0.49 14.12
N PHE A 84 -1.00 1.04 13.03
CA PHE A 84 -0.31 1.97 12.16
C PHE A 84 -1.27 3.01 11.59
N THR A 85 -0.75 4.20 11.33
CA THR A 85 -1.50 5.32 10.78
C THR A 85 -0.96 5.66 9.39
N VAL A 86 -1.87 5.80 8.44
CA VAL A 86 -1.59 6.23 7.07
C VAL A 86 -2.06 7.68 6.93
N THR A 87 -1.19 8.57 6.49
CA THR A 87 -1.46 10.00 6.32
C THR A 87 -1.20 10.42 4.89
N ASN A 88 -2.10 11.22 4.33
CA ASN A 88 -1.88 11.91 3.06
C ASN A 88 -1.31 13.31 3.32
N PRO A 89 0.01 13.55 3.19
CA PRO A 89 0.60 14.86 3.38
C PRO A 89 0.45 15.77 2.15
N ASN A 90 -0.14 15.26 1.06
CA ASN A 90 -0.26 16.00 -0.19
C ASN A 90 -1.49 16.93 -0.18
N ASP A 91 -1.52 17.86 -1.14
CA ASP A 91 -2.61 18.81 -1.38
C ASP A 91 -3.75 18.25 -2.24
N LYS A 92 -3.64 16.98 -2.67
CA LYS A 92 -4.63 16.28 -3.51
C LYS A 92 -5.05 14.97 -2.88
N LYS A 93 -6.27 14.54 -3.20
CA LYS A 93 -6.78 13.20 -2.87
C LYS A 93 -5.95 12.14 -3.56
N ILE A 94 -5.48 11.16 -2.80
CA ILE A 94 -4.68 10.04 -3.31
C ILE A 94 -5.34 8.71 -3.03
N LYS A 95 -5.08 7.73 -3.89
CA LYS A 95 -5.36 6.32 -3.62
C LYS A 95 -4.17 5.72 -2.89
N TYR A 96 -4.42 4.94 -1.85
CA TYR A 96 -3.39 4.15 -1.16
C TYR A 96 -3.77 2.68 -1.15
N GLU A 97 -2.76 1.84 -0.94
CA GLU A 97 -2.90 0.40 -0.85
C GLU A 97 -2.11 -0.12 0.35
N ILE A 98 -2.72 -1.04 1.09
CA ILE A 98 -2.10 -1.76 2.19
C ILE A 98 -1.84 -3.19 1.72
N SER A 99 -0.61 -3.63 1.86
CA SER A 99 -0.18 -4.99 1.52
C SER A 99 0.69 -5.59 2.62
N VAL A 100 0.80 -6.91 2.63
CA VAL A 100 1.77 -7.64 3.45
C VAL A 100 2.73 -8.39 2.56
N LYS A 101 4.02 -8.31 2.87
CA LYS A 101 5.06 -9.03 2.15
C LYS A 101 5.65 -10.12 3.04
N ARG A 102 5.74 -11.33 2.47
CA ARG A 102 6.43 -12.42 3.13
C ARG A 102 7.94 -12.21 3.01
N MET A 103 8.61 -12.18 4.15
CA MET A 103 10.07 -12.24 4.20
C MET A 103 10.49 -13.71 4.26
N TYR A 104 11.29 -14.13 3.31
CA TYR A 104 11.81 -15.50 3.28
C TYR A 104 12.80 -15.70 4.42
N SER A 105 12.63 -16.80 5.16
CA SER A 105 13.59 -17.27 6.17
C SER A 105 14.39 -18.44 5.62
N THR A 106 15.60 -18.63 6.10
CA THR A 106 16.43 -19.79 5.79
C THR A 106 16.01 -21.06 6.55
N THR A 107 15.05 -20.93 7.49
CA THR A 107 14.48 -22.04 8.25
C THR A 107 13.21 -22.58 7.58
N LYS A 108 12.74 -23.79 7.98
CA LYS A 108 11.48 -24.35 7.50
C LYS A 108 10.33 -23.37 7.72
N ASP A 109 9.88 -22.78 6.63
CA ASP A 109 8.81 -21.81 6.67
C ASP A 109 7.46 -22.47 6.94
N MET A 110 6.67 -21.86 7.81
CA MET A 110 5.26 -22.19 7.98
C MET A 110 4.52 -22.01 6.66
N ARG A 111 3.63 -22.94 6.35
CA ARG A 111 2.79 -22.81 5.14
C ARG A 111 1.86 -21.61 5.28
N SER A 112 1.71 -20.86 4.21
CA SER A 112 0.95 -19.60 4.17
C SER A 112 -0.53 -19.77 4.52
N ASN A 113 -1.12 -20.94 4.35
CA ASN A 113 -2.52 -21.24 4.69
C ASN A 113 -2.80 -21.31 6.20
N TYR A 114 -1.74 -21.40 7.03
CA TYR A 114 -1.87 -21.35 8.50
C TYR A 114 -1.62 -19.97 9.10
N VAL A 115 -1.32 -18.99 8.29
CA VAL A 115 -1.15 -17.60 8.72
C VAL A 115 -2.45 -16.85 8.49
N ASN A 116 -3.16 -16.56 9.57
CA ASN A 116 -4.41 -15.81 9.53
C ASN A 116 -4.18 -14.32 9.76
N LEU A 117 -4.95 -13.51 9.06
CA LEU A 117 -4.89 -12.06 9.08
C LEU A 117 -6.28 -11.46 9.29
N TYR A 118 -6.34 -10.37 10.05
CA TYR A 118 -7.56 -9.62 10.29
C TYR A 118 -7.22 -8.13 10.40
N LEU A 119 -7.77 -7.31 9.47
CA LEU A 119 -7.53 -5.88 9.41
C LEU A 119 -8.79 -5.12 9.79
N THR A 120 -8.64 -4.19 10.73
CA THR A 120 -9.70 -3.31 11.21
C THR A 120 -9.26 -1.85 11.15
N ASP A 121 -10.21 -0.93 11.28
CA ASP A 121 -9.94 0.45 11.64
C ASP A 121 -9.64 0.58 13.15
N GLU A 122 -9.41 1.81 13.62
CA GLU A 122 -9.09 2.13 15.01
C GLU A 122 -10.21 1.81 16.00
N ASN A 123 -11.46 1.65 15.52
CA ASN A 123 -12.63 1.31 16.31
C ASN A 123 -12.97 -0.21 16.27
N ASP A 124 -12.01 -1.04 15.87
CA ASP A 124 -12.19 -2.50 15.68
C ASP A 124 -13.22 -2.88 14.62
N LYS A 125 -13.61 -1.93 13.75
CA LYS A 125 -14.51 -2.22 12.65
C LYS A 125 -13.71 -2.81 11.48
N PRO A 126 -14.07 -4.01 10.98
CA PRO A 126 -13.36 -4.62 9.87
C PRO A 126 -13.45 -3.77 8.61
N VAL A 127 -12.33 -3.63 7.90
CA VAL A 127 -12.30 -2.95 6.61
C VAL A 127 -12.91 -3.84 5.51
N LYS A 128 -13.24 -3.24 4.38
CA LYS A 128 -13.75 -3.97 3.20
C LYS A 128 -12.79 -5.10 2.81
N GLY A 129 -13.34 -6.31 2.63
CA GLY A 129 -12.57 -7.55 2.43
C GLY A 129 -12.44 -8.39 3.70
N PHE A 130 -12.48 -7.75 4.87
CA PHE A 130 -12.56 -8.36 6.19
C PHE A 130 -13.94 -8.16 6.84
N ASP A 131 -14.84 -7.43 6.18
CA ASP A 131 -16.25 -7.32 6.51
C ASP A 131 -16.88 -8.71 6.61
N LYS A 132 -18.01 -8.86 7.29
CA LYS A 132 -18.62 -10.16 7.61
C LYS A 132 -17.80 -11.05 8.55
N LYS A 133 -16.84 -10.46 9.29
CA LYS A 133 -15.95 -11.17 10.23
C LYS A 133 -15.13 -12.27 9.55
N LYS A 134 -14.91 -12.15 8.25
CA LYS A 134 -14.11 -13.11 7.49
C LYS A 134 -12.64 -12.97 7.88
N ILE A 135 -12.05 -14.06 8.33
CA ILE A 135 -10.62 -14.22 8.47
C ILE A 135 -10.09 -14.63 7.11
N VAL A 136 -8.96 -14.08 6.74
CA VAL A 136 -8.30 -14.38 5.48
C VAL A 136 -6.93 -14.97 5.79
N SER A 137 -6.66 -16.16 5.27
CA SER A 137 -5.30 -16.69 5.33
C SER A 137 -4.40 -15.90 4.36
N TYR A 138 -3.12 -15.83 4.69
CA TYR A 138 -2.14 -15.20 3.78
C TYR A 138 -2.17 -15.84 2.38
N TYR A 139 -2.48 -17.14 2.31
CA TYR A 139 -2.57 -17.88 1.05
C TYR A 139 -3.73 -17.38 0.17
N ASP A 140 -4.88 -17.06 0.78
CA ASP A 140 -6.10 -16.66 0.06
C ASP A 140 -6.09 -15.21 -0.40
N LEU A 141 -5.12 -14.41 0.04
CA LEU A 141 -4.98 -13.02 -0.39
C LEU A 141 -4.52 -12.94 -1.85
N VAL A 142 -5.02 -11.93 -2.54
CA VAL A 142 -4.63 -11.65 -3.93
C VAL A 142 -3.14 -11.29 -3.99
N SER A 143 -2.41 -11.93 -4.88
CA SER A 143 -1.01 -11.62 -5.18
C SER A 143 -0.93 -10.29 -5.93
N LEU A 144 0.03 -9.45 -5.58
CA LEU A 144 0.34 -8.26 -6.36
C LEU A 144 1.20 -8.65 -7.57
N ASN A 145 0.79 -8.18 -8.76
CA ASN A 145 1.46 -8.57 -10.01
C ASN A 145 2.93 -8.15 -10.07
N ASP A 146 3.24 -6.98 -9.48
CA ASP A 146 4.59 -6.41 -9.52
C ASP A 146 5.51 -6.96 -8.43
N ASP A 147 4.96 -7.66 -7.43
CA ASP A 147 5.72 -8.29 -6.35
C ASP A 147 5.02 -9.61 -5.90
N PRO A 148 5.41 -10.75 -6.45
CA PRO A 148 4.78 -12.05 -6.14
C PRO A 148 4.83 -12.46 -4.67
N GLY A 149 5.76 -11.89 -3.89
CA GLY A 149 5.86 -12.08 -2.44
C GLY A 149 4.89 -11.21 -1.64
N SER A 150 4.24 -10.24 -2.26
CA SER A 150 3.30 -9.34 -1.62
C SER A 150 1.87 -9.78 -1.84
N ARG A 151 1.03 -9.55 -0.83
CA ARG A 151 -0.40 -9.85 -0.83
C ARG A 151 -1.19 -8.59 -0.50
N PHE A 152 -2.22 -8.33 -1.30
CA PHE A 152 -3.14 -7.22 -1.11
C PHE A 152 -4.01 -7.43 0.13
N LEU A 153 -4.14 -6.39 0.97
CA LEU A 153 -5.05 -6.37 2.11
C LEU A 153 -6.23 -5.44 1.88
N TYR A 154 -5.94 -4.18 1.52
CA TYR A 154 -6.96 -3.14 1.46
C TYR A 154 -6.51 -1.98 0.60
N SER A 155 -7.44 -1.27 -0.04
CA SER A 155 -7.18 0.02 -0.66
C SER A 155 -8.36 0.96 -0.51
N ASP A 156 -8.07 2.25 -0.43
CA ASP A 156 -9.06 3.31 -0.34
C ASP A 156 -8.45 4.64 -0.81
N TYR A 157 -9.24 5.68 -0.75
CA TYR A 157 -8.80 7.05 -1.01
C TYR A 157 -8.64 7.82 0.29
N LEU A 158 -7.69 8.74 0.30
CA LEU A 158 -7.42 9.63 1.43
C LEU A 158 -7.38 11.06 0.94
N ASP A 159 -8.21 11.91 1.53
CA ASP A 159 -8.26 13.33 1.20
C ASP A 159 -7.02 14.06 1.75
N PRO A 160 -6.69 15.26 1.25
CA PRO A 160 -5.54 16.04 1.70
C PRO A 160 -5.51 16.23 3.20
N GLY A 161 -4.34 16.02 3.82
CA GLY A 161 -4.11 16.18 5.26
C GLY A 161 -4.83 15.17 6.16
N VAL A 162 -5.59 14.23 5.60
CA VAL A 162 -6.34 13.24 6.38
C VAL A 162 -5.45 12.06 6.77
N SER A 163 -5.68 11.53 7.98
CA SER A 163 -5.05 10.31 8.50
C SER A 163 -6.11 9.26 8.81
N LYS A 164 -5.76 7.99 8.61
CA LYS A 164 -6.55 6.83 9.05
C LYS A 164 -5.66 5.85 9.79
N THR A 165 -6.14 5.36 10.92
CA THR A 165 -5.43 4.35 11.72
C THR A 165 -6.04 2.98 11.48
N PHE A 166 -5.17 1.98 11.40
CA PHE A 166 -5.51 0.59 11.16
C PHE A 166 -4.86 -0.31 12.20
N ILE A 167 -5.52 -1.44 12.46
CA ILE A 167 -5.03 -2.48 13.33
C ILE A 167 -4.97 -3.79 12.54
N LEU A 168 -3.78 -4.31 12.35
CA LEU A 168 -3.54 -5.63 11.75
C LEU A 168 -3.27 -6.64 12.87
N ARG A 169 -4.10 -7.67 12.94
CA ARG A 169 -3.87 -8.84 13.78
C ARG A 169 -3.43 -10.00 12.92
N SER A 170 -2.44 -10.76 13.39
CA SER A 170 -1.96 -11.95 12.69
C SER A 170 -1.59 -13.04 13.67
N TRP A 171 -1.98 -14.28 13.37
CA TRP A 171 -1.75 -15.44 14.23
C TRP A 171 -1.60 -16.72 13.41
N VAL A 172 -1.13 -17.76 14.09
CA VAL A 172 -1.09 -19.12 13.55
C VAL A 172 -2.44 -19.77 13.82
N ALA A 173 -3.10 -20.27 12.76
CA ALA A 173 -4.38 -20.96 12.88
C ALA A 173 -4.28 -22.25 13.71
N ASP A 174 -5.29 -22.56 14.51
CA ASP A 174 -5.37 -23.79 15.30
C ASP A 174 -5.42 -25.06 14.45
N THR A 175 -5.90 -24.96 13.22
CA THR A 175 -5.87 -26.05 12.23
C THR A 175 -4.44 -26.51 11.88
N TYR A 176 -3.40 -25.74 12.23
CA TYR A 176 -2.00 -26.13 12.08
C TYR A 176 -1.64 -27.37 12.91
N ILE A 177 -2.20 -27.54 14.10
CA ILE A 177 -1.96 -28.67 14.98
C ILE A 177 -2.48 -29.96 14.33
N LEU A 178 -3.68 -29.91 13.78
CA LEU A 178 -4.37 -31.08 13.22
C LEU A 178 -3.66 -31.65 11.99
N SER A 179 -2.92 -30.82 11.26
CA SER A 179 -2.20 -31.25 10.06
C SER A 179 -0.85 -31.89 10.31
N ASN A 180 -0.30 -31.77 11.54
CA ASN A 180 1.00 -32.28 11.92
C ASN A 180 0.94 -33.45 12.93
N ILE A 181 -0.24 -33.87 13.36
CA ILE A 181 -0.46 -35.07 14.17
C ILE A 181 -0.82 -36.21 13.20
N TYR A 182 0.14 -36.68 12.43
CA TYR A 182 0.11 -38.05 11.87
C TYR A 182 0.93 -38.91 12.82
N ILE A 183 0.23 -39.75 13.59
CA ILE A 183 0.76 -40.87 14.32
C ILE A 183 1.10 -41.96 13.31
#